data_048b4565f1225bb1a7fe3e6b204642b4
#
_entry.id   048b4565f1225bb1a7fe3e6b204642b4
#
_cell.length_a   1.000
_cell.length_b   1.000
_cell.length_c   1.000
_cell.angle_alpha   90.00
_cell.angle_beta   90.00
_cell.angle_gamma   90.00
#
_symmetry.space_group_name_H-M   'P 1'
#
loop_
_entity.id
_entity.type
_entity.pdbx_description
1 polymer ?
#
loop_
_entity_poly.entity_id
_entity_poly.type
_entity_poly.pdbx_seq_one_letter_code
_entity_poly.pdbx_strand_id
1 'polypeptide(L)'
;MHPLYLLDAGRLALTLLPIMSHVRTRFAPSPTGYLHIGGARTALFNWLFARKMGGTFILRIEDTDNARNTEEATRAIFTGMEWLGLDWDEGPMKGGDCGPYFQSQRNDIYDAYFKKLQDAGRVYEDDGAWRFRFDRSKPVTFHDLICGDITIDYRDASNTPDMAIRRADGSYIFHFVNVVDDIEMKMTHVIRGKDHIMNTPKHIQLFEAFGVTPPVFAHMPLILNQDGSKMSKRDVGAALGAYPEEGFLPKGVMNFLALLGWSPKDDTEIFSPQELIERFSLEAVNHSAAKFDITKCRWVNQQHIIALAPEEFTARARPFCLNAGLPDSP
;
A
#
# COMPACT_ATOMS: atom_id res chain seq x y z
N MET A 1 -27.93 -5.80 -66.54
CA MET A 1 -27.26 -6.74 -65.62
C MET A 1 -26.22 -5.97 -64.82
N HIS A 2 -26.53 -5.61 -63.57
CA HIS A 2 -25.59 -5.03 -62.65
C HIS A 2 -25.33 -6.04 -61.54
N PRO A 3 -24.08 -6.26 -61.12
CA PRO A 3 -23.82 -7.13 -59.98
C PRO A 3 -24.04 -6.38 -58.68
N LEU A 4 -24.80 -7.05 -57.80
CA LEU A 4 -24.99 -6.68 -56.39
C LEU A 4 -23.67 -6.84 -55.64
N TYR A 5 -23.18 -5.77 -55.03
CA TYR A 5 -22.12 -5.82 -54.00
C TYR A 5 -22.75 -6.23 -52.66
N LEU A 6 -22.39 -7.42 -52.21
CA LEU A 6 -22.60 -7.87 -50.85
C LEU A 6 -21.72 -7.03 -49.90
N LEU A 7 -22.32 -6.20 -49.06
CA LEU A 7 -21.67 -5.55 -47.93
C LEU A 7 -21.44 -6.61 -46.85
N ASP A 8 -20.18 -6.92 -46.64
CA ASP A 8 -19.67 -7.74 -45.54
C ASP A 8 -19.90 -6.97 -44.22
N ALA A 9 -20.79 -7.49 -43.37
CA ALA A 9 -21.07 -6.99 -42.05
C ALA A 9 -19.94 -7.37 -41.11
N GLY A 10 -18.82 -6.62 -41.19
CA GLY A 10 -17.72 -6.75 -40.28
C GLY A 10 -18.20 -6.59 -38.83
N ARG A 11 -18.06 -7.65 -38.07
CA ARG A 11 -18.29 -7.72 -36.62
C ARG A 11 -17.62 -6.55 -35.91
N LEU A 12 -18.38 -5.56 -35.53
CA LEU A 12 -18.02 -4.67 -34.41
C LEU A 12 -18.06 -5.53 -33.15
N ALA A 13 -16.92 -6.12 -32.80
CA ALA A 13 -16.69 -6.57 -31.44
C ALA A 13 -16.67 -5.33 -30.57
N LEU A 14 -17.83 -4.96 -30.04
CA LEU A 14 -17.90 -4.13 -28.84
C LEU A 14 -17.15 -4.91 -27.74
N THR A 15 -15.90 -4.55 -27.54
CA THR A 15 -15.17 -4.92 -26.34
C THR A 15 -15.93 -4.26 -25.21
N LEU A 16 -16.80 -5.01 -24.55
CA LEU A 16 -17.40 -4.63 -23.28
C LEU A 16 -16.22 -4.35 -22.34
N LEU A 17 -15.89 -3.07 -22.17
CA LEU A 17 -15.06 -2.64 -21.04
C LEU A 17 -15.70 -3.29 -19.81
N PRO A 18 -14.96 -4.05 -19.01
CA PRO A 18 -15.51 -4.59 -17.77
C PRO A 18 -16.06 -3.39 -17.00
N ILE A 19 -17.30 -3.51 -16.53
CA ILE A 19 -17.87 -2.56 -15.55
C ILE A 19 -16.78 -2.41 -14.50
N MET A 20 -16.15 -1.23 -14.46
CA MET A 20 -15.03 -0.99 -13.55
C MET A 20 -15.57 -1.21 -12.14
N SER A 21 -15.20 -2.34 -11.53
CA SER A 21 -15.55 -2.60 -10.16
C SER A 21 -15.02 -1.43 -9.33
N HIS A 22 -15.82 -0.95 -8.38
CA HIS A 22 -15.43 0.14 -7.50
C HIS A 22 -14.04 -0.13 -6.90
N VAL A 23 -13.09 0.75 -7.18
CA VAL A 23 -11.69 0.55 -6.76
C VAL A 23 -11.60 0.54 -5.23
N ARG A 24 -10.94 -0.48 -4.69
CA ARG A 24 -10.69 -0.61 -3.26
C ARG A 24 -9.20 -0.89 -3.04
N THR A 25 -8.55 0.00 -2.33
CA THR A 25 -7.14 -0.10 -1.96
C THR A 25 -7.00 -0.09 -0.44
N ARG A 26 -5.83 -0.50 0.06
CA ARG A 26 -5.59 -0.50 1.51
C ARG A 26 -4.17 -0.11 1.86
N PHE A 27 -4.03 0.60 2.97
CA PHE A 27 -2.81 0.64 3.74
C PHE A 27 -2.93 -0.33 4.91
N ALA A 28 -1.98 -1.24 5.03
CA ALA A 28 -2.04 -2.35 5.99
C ALA A 28 -0.74 -2.41 6.83
N PRO A 29 -0.51 -1.41 7.71
CA PRO A 29 0.69 -1.35 8.52
C PRO A 29 0.65 -2.29 9.72
N SER A 30 1.82 -2.88 10.06
CA SER A 30 2.03 -3.51 11.36
C SER A 30 2.47 -2.45 12.39
N PRO A 31 1.83 -2.35 13.57
CA PRO A 31 2.13 -1.31 14.56
C PRO A 31 3.38 -1.67 15.38
N THR A 32 4.54 -1.69 14.73
CA THR A 32 5.84 -2.07 15.31
C THR A 32 6.78 -0.88 15.50
N GLY A 33 6.24 0.32 15.73
CA GLY A 33 6.97 1.56 15.92
C GLY A 33 6.39 2.72 15.12
N TYR A 34 7.13 3.80 15.01
CA TYR A 34 6.70 5.01 14.29
C TYR A 34 6.42 4.74 12.82
N LEU A 35 5.50 5.52 12.23
CA LEU A 35 5.23 5.48 10.80
C LEU A 35 6.48 5.96 10.04
N HIS A 36 7.08 5.04 9.31
CA HIS A 36 8.24 5.29 8.47
C HIS A 36 7.82 5.91 7.14
N ILE A 37 8.66 6.78 6.55
CA ILE A 37 8.35 7.42 5.26
C ILE A 37 8.03 6.42 4.14
N GLY A 38 8.62 5.21 4.17
CA GLY A 38 8.26 4.14 3.24
C GLY A 38 6.82 3.66 3.41
N GLY A 39 6.35 3.54 4.67
CA GLY A 39 4.95 3.27 4.99
C GLY A 39 4.05 4.44 4.59
N ALA A 40 4.45 5.67 4.93
CA ALA A 40 3.71 6.88 4.56
C ALA A 40 3.56 7.02 3.03
N ARG A 41 4.62 6.74 2.25
CA ARG A 41 4.54 6.70 0.78
C ARG A 41 3.60 5.60 0.29
N THR A 42 3.63 4.43 0.92
CA THR A 42 2.71 3.33 0.58
C THR A 42 1.26 3.76 0.82
N ALA A 43 0.97 4.37 1.96
CA ALA A 43 -0.33 4.93 2.27
C ALA A 43 -0.76 5.98 1.23
N LEU A 44 0.14 6.94 0.93
CA LEU A 44 -0.10 8.01 -0.03
C LEU A 44 -0.45 7.47 -1.43
N PHE A 45 0.29 6.49 -1.96
CA PHE A 45 0.04 5.96 -3.31
C PHE A 45 -1.30 5.20 -3.38
N ASN A 46 -1.65 4.45 -2.34
CA ASN A 46 -2.96 3.81 -2.23
C ASN A 46 -4.09 4.86 -2.15
N TRP A 47 -3.90 5.90 -1.35
CA TRP A 47 -4.84 7.00 -1.18
C TRP A 47 -5.03 7.79 -2.48
N LEU A 48 -3.94 8.22 -3.14
CA LEU A 48 -3.99 8.93 -4.41
C LEU A 48 -4.73 8.13 -5.49
N PHE A 49 -4.42 6.84 -5.60
CA PHE A 49 -5.08 5.98 -6.57
C PHE A 49 -6.57 5.82 -6.27
N ALA A 50 -6.94 5.57 -5.02
CA ALA A 50 -8.34 5.48 -4.61
C ALA A 50 -9.09 6.79 -4.88
N ARG A 51 -8.54 7.94 -4.46
CA ARG A 51 -9.17 9.26 -4.67
C ARG A 51 -9.34 9.59 -6.14
N LYS A 52 -8.32 9.36 -6.98
CA LYS A 52 -8.41 9.56 -8.43
C LYS A 52 -9.50 8.71 -9.08
N MET A 53 -9.65 7.46 -8.65
CA MET A 53 -10.61 6.52 -9.22
C MET A 53 -12.01 6.62 -8.60
N GLY A 54 -12.25 7.56 -7.68
CA GLY A 54 -13.51 7.65 -6.93
C GLY A 54 -13.79 6.38 -6.11
N GLY A 55 -12.73 5.71 -5.67
CA GLY A 55 -12.77 4.44 -4.96
C GLY A 55 -12.71 4.58 -3.44
N THR A 56 -12.56 3.47 -2.75
CA THR A 56 -12.45 3.36 -1.28
C THR A 56 -11.01 3.10 -0.87
N PHE A 57 -10.51 3.87 0.07
CA PHE A 57 -9.22 3.67 0.74
C PHE A 57 -9.43 3.13 2.16
N ILE A 58 -8.86 1.97 2.47
CA ILE A 58 -9.04 1.25 3.72
C ILE A 58 -7.76 1.30 4.55
N LEU A 59 -7.90 1.55 5.85
CA LEU A 59 -6.85 1.34 6.83
C LEU A 59 -7.09 0.03 7.58
N ARG A 60 -6.14 -0.91 7.51
CA ARG A 60 -6.15 -2.19 8.23
C ARG A 60 -4.91 -2.31 9.10
N ILE A 61 -5.08 -2.59 10.38
CA ILE A 61 -3.95 -2.77 11.31
C ILE A 61 -3.57 -4.25 11.37
N GLU A 62 -2.32 -4.55 10.98
CA GLU A 62 -1.77 -5.91 10.99
C GLU A 62 -1.04 -6.17 12.32
N ASP A 63 -1.82 -6.44 13.36
CA ASP A 63 -1.41 -6.58 14.76
C ASP A 63 -1.38 -8.03 15.26
N THR A 64 -1.13 -8.99 14.38
CA THR A 64 -1.06 -10.43 14.74
C THR A 64 0.19 -10.79 15.56
N ASP A 65 1.22 -9.95 15.60
CA ASP A 65 2.45 -10.16 16.39
C ASP A 65 2.38 -9.38 17.71
N ASN A 66 1.71 -9.96 18.71
CA ASN A 66 1.50 -9.34 20.02
C ASN A 66 2.81 -8.93 20.75
N ALA A 67 3.94 -9.56 20.44
CA ALA A 67 5.21 -9.28 21.10
C ALA A 67 5.83 -7.95 20.63
N ARG A 68 5.49 -7.46 19.44
CA ARG A 68 6.06 -6.25 18.85
C ARG A 68 5.08 -5.11 18.68
N ASN A 69 3.79 -5.35 18.90
CA ASN A 69 2.75 -4.35 18.73
C ASN A 69 2.54 -3.54 20.02
N THR A 70 2.45 -2.24 19.90
CA THR A 70 2.14 -1.33 21.02
C THR A 70 1.02 -0.36 20.66
N GLU A 71 0.30 0.11 21.68
CA GLU A 71 -0.73 1.13 21.48
C GLU A 71 -0.14 2.45 20.96
N GLU A 72 1.07 2.80 21.44
CA GLU A 72 1.79 4.00 20.98
C GLU A 72 2.10 3.92 19.49
N ALA A 73 2.56 2.75 19.01
CA ALA A 73 2.84 2.54 17.60
C ALA A 73 1.56 2.63 16.74
N THR A 74 0.46 2.08 17.24
CA THR A 74 -0.86 2.19 16.57
C THR A 74 -1.31 3.65 16.51
N ARG A 75 -1.19 4.38 17.62
CA ARG A 75 -1.52 5.82 17.68
C ARG A 75 -0.63 6.64 16.76
N ALA A 76 0.67 6.33 16.69
CA ALA A 76 1.61 7.01 15.80
C ALA A 76 1.24 6.83 14.30
N ILE A 77 0.68 5.67 13.91
CA ILE A 77 0.14 5.46 12.55
C ILE A 77 -1.03 6.44 12.30
N PHE A 78 -2.02 6.49 13.20
CA PHE A 78 -3.18 7.37 13.03
C PHE A 78 -2.77 8.83 12.97
N THR A 79 -1.96 9.29 13.93
CA THR A 79 -1.46 10.68 13.99
C THR A 79 -0.68 11.04 12.72
N GLY A 80 0.17 10.13 12.23
CA GLY A 80 0.93 10.37 10.99
C GLY A 80 0.05 10.45 9.75
N MET A 81 -0.97 9.59 9.64
CA MET A 81 -1.96 9.62 8.55
C MET A 81 -2.77 10.92 8.58
N GLU A 82 -3.31 11.28 9.75
CA GLU A 82 -4.07 12.52 9.97
C GLU A 82 -3.24 13.76 9.67
N TRP A 83 -1.99 13.79 10.14
CA TRP A 83 -1.08 14.91 9.86
C TRP A 83 -0.82 15.09 8.37
N LEU A 84 -0.62 13.99 7.62
CA LEU A 84 -0.48 14.05 6.17
C LEU A 84 -1.78 14.39 5.44
N GLY A 85 -2.94 14.36 6.10
CA GLY A 85 -4.24 14.52 5.46
C GLY A 85 -4.68 13.29 4.66
N LEU A 86 -4.15 12.12 4.97
CA LEU A 86 -4.53 10.84 4.35
C LEU A 86 -5.71 10.22 5.09
N ASP A 87 -6.89 10.73 4.84
CA ASP A 87 -8.14 10.21 5.40
C ASP A 87 -8.52 8.86 4.76
N TRP A 88 -9.00 7.92 5.59
CA TRP A 88 -9.49 6.63 5.11
C TRP A 88 -11.01 6.56 5.18
N ASP A 89 -11.60 5.76 4.28
CA ASP A 89 -13.06 5.63 4.17
C ASP A 89 -13.59 4.55 5.12
N GLU A 90 -12.86 3.43 5.24
CA GLU A 90 -13.14 2.33 6.14
C GLU A 90 -11.89 2.00 6.97
N GLY A 91 -12.08 1.65 8.23
CA GLY A 91 -10.95 1.31 9.11
C GLY A 91 -11.24 1.58 10.59
N PRO A 92 -10.20 1.49 11.45
CA PRO A 92 -10.30 1.88 12.84
C PRO A 92 -10.88 3.30 12.99
N MET A 93 -11.67 3.53 14.04
CA MET A 93 -12.37 4.77 14.38
C MET A 93 -13.47 5.20 13.40
N LYS A 94 -13.44 4.77 12.14
CA LYS A 94 -14.50 5.07 11.14
C LYS A 94 -15.49 3.93 10.95
N GLY A 95 -15.07 2.69 11.20
CA GLY A 95 -15.89 1.52 10.89
C GLY A 95 -15.97 1.23 9.40
N GLY A 96 -17.07 0.62 8.95
CA GLY A 96 -17.35 0.21 7.57
C GLY A 96 -17.91 -1.20 7.52
N ASP A 97 -18.26 -1.67 6.31
CA ASP A 97 -18.99 -2.92 6.12
C ASP A 97 -18.13 -4.19 6.24
N CYS A 98 -16.80 -4.06 6.21
CA CYS A 98 -15.86 -5.17 6.15
C CYS A 98 -15.06 -5.36 7.45
N GLY A 99 -15.47 -4.71 8.55
CA GLY A 99 -14.83 -4.80 9.86
C GLY A 99 -14.89 -6.21 10.48
N PRO A 100 -14.15 -6.40 11.61
CA PRO A 100 -13.22 -5.47 12.25
C PRO A 100 -11.94 -5.23 11.41
N TYR A 101 -11.25 -4.10 11.67
CA TYR A 101 -10.08 -3.66 10.90
C TYR A 101 -8.73 -3.84 11.65
N PHE A 102 -8.76 -4.54 12.77
CA PHE A 102 -7.59 -5.07 13.47
C PHE A 102 -7.52 -6.58 13.23
N GLN A 103 -6.39 -7.09 12.77
CA GLN A 103 -6.24 -8.53 12.48
C GLN A 103 -6.42 -9.40 13.73
N SER A 104 -5.98 -8.92 14.89
CA SER A 104 -6.18 -9.60 16.18
C SER A 104 -7.64 -9.87 16.54
N GLN A 105 -8.58 -9.15 15.94
CA GLN A 105 -10.03 -9.27 16.19
C GLN A 105 -10.76 -10.16 15.16
N ARG A 106 -10.03 -10.84 14.25
CA ARG A 106 -10.59 -11.53 13.09
C ARG A 106 -10.42 -13.07 13.12
N ASN A 107 -10.06 -13.64 14.26
CA ASN A 107 -9.75 -15.07 14.37
C ASN A 107 -10.89 -15.97 13.89
N ASP A 108 -12.16 -15.66 14.18
CA ASP A 108 -13.31 -16.44 13.72
C ASP A 108 -13.40 -16.48 12.18
N ILE A 109 -13.06 -15.39 11.51
CA ILE A 109 -12.99 -15.31 10.04
C ILE A 109 -11.86 -16.22 9.55
N TYR A 110 -10.68 -16.13 10.16
CA TYR A 110 -9.53 -16.95 9.79
C TYR A 110 -9.80 -18.44 10.00
N ASP A 111 -10.45 -18.83 11.11
CA ASP A 111 -10.84 -20.21 11.37
C ASP A 111 -11.82 -20.74 10.31
N ALA A 112 -12.77 -19.92 9.87
CA ALA A 112 -13.71 -20.30 8.81
C ALA A 112 -12.99 -20.52 7.45
N TYR A 113 -12.02 -19.66 7.11
CA TYR A 113 -11.23 -19.81 5.88
C TYR A 113 -10.23 -20.96 5.98
N PHE A 114 -9.63 -21.18 7.14
CA PHE A 114 -8.76 -22.33 7.39
C PHE A 114 -9.51 -23.65 7.21
N LYS A 115 -10.74 -23.72 7.74
CA LYS A 115 -11.61 -24.88 7.54
C LYS A 115 -11.90 -25.15 6.06
N LYS A 116 -12.14 -24.12 5.24
CA LYS A 116 -12.31 -24.29 3.78
C LYS A 116 -11.09 -24.97 3.15
N LEU A 117 -9.87 -24.58 3.54
CA LEU A 117 -8.65 -25.23 3.05
C LEU A 117 -8.49 -26.67 3.53
N GLN A 118 -8.89 -26.96 4.78
CA GLN A 118 -8.89 -28.33 5.31
C GLN A 118 -9.87 -29.22 4.53
N ASP A 119 -11.10 -28.77 4.36
CA ASP A 119 -12.15 -29.50 3.64
C ASP A 119 -11.75 -29.73 2.16
N ALA A 120 -10.98 -28.82 1.55
CA ALA A 120 -10.43 -28.94 0.20
C ALA A 120 -9.14 -29.77 0.14
N GLY A 121 -8.61 -30.28 1.24
CA GLY A 121 -7.34 -31.02 1.31
C GLY A 121 -6.10 -30.20 0.93
N ARG A 122 -6.21 -28.87 1.02
CA ARG A 122 -5.13 -27.92 0.62
C ARG A 122 -4.17 -27.60 1.77
N VAL A 123 -4.37 -28.17 2.95
CA VAL A 123 -3.46 -28.01 4.10
C VAL A 123 -3.14 -29.36 4.74
N TYR A 124 -2.01 -29.43 5.42
CA TYR A 124 -1.55 -30.56 6.21
C TYR A 124 -0.72 -30.08 7.39
N GLU A 125 -0.67 -30.90 8.43
CA GLU A 125 0.16 -30.65 9.60
C GLU A 125 1.58 -31.19 9.38
N ASP A 126 2.58 -30.40 9.77
CA ASP A 126 3.99 -30.72 9.71
C ASP A 126 4.70 -30.09 10.91
N ASP A 127 5.21 -30.93 11.82
CA ASP A 127 5.87 -30.52 13.06
C ASP A 127 5.05 -29.51 13.90
N GLY A 128 3.76 -29.80 14.07
CA GLY A 128 2.81 -28.99 14.80
C GLY A 128 2.33 -27.71 14.09
N ALA A 129 2.93 -27.34 12.98
CA ALA A 129 2.49 -26.22 12.16
C ALA A 129 1.64 -26.71 10.98
N TRP A 130 0.68 -25.89 10.54
CA TRP A 130 -0.11 -26.18 9.36
C TRP A 130 0.48 -25.49 8.14
N ARG A 131 0.68 -26.31 7.08
CA ARG A 131 1.24 -25.85 5.79
C ARG A 131 0.19 -25.87 4.70
N PHE A 132 0.23 -24.88 3.83
CA PHE A 132 -0.55 -24.81 2.61
C PHE A 132 0.16 -25.52 1.48
N ARG A 133 -0.53 -26.47 0.82
CA ARG A 133 -0.03 -27.18 -0.36
C ARG A 133 -0.10 -26.29 -1.59
N PHE A 134 1.06 -25.99 -2.18
CA PHE A 134 1.08 -25.30 -3.47
C PHE A 134 0.59 -26.19 -4.60
N ASP A 135 -0.12 -25.60 -5.55
CA ASP A 135 -0.35 -26.23 -6.86
C ASP A 135 0.97 -26.18 -7.64
N ARG A 136 1.48 -27.37 -7.97
CA ARG A 136 2.76 -27.55 -8.65
C ARG A 136 2.58 -27.99 -10.12
N SER A 137 1.36 -27.95 -10.63
CA SER A 137 1.05 -28.37 -12.00
C SER A 137 1.60 -27.40 -13.04
N LYS A 138 1.70 -26.11 -12.69
CA LYS A 138 2.15 -25.03 -13.57
C LYS A 138 2.89 -23.93 -12.79
N PRO A 139 3.74 -23.13 -13.48
CA PRO A 139 4.25 -21.89 -12.90
C PRO A 139 3.13 -20.90 -12.56
N VAL A 140 3.36 -20.02 -11.58
CA VAL A 140 2.48 -18.89 -11.30
C VAL A 140 3.00 -17.68 -12.05
N THR A 141 2.18 -17.16 -12.96
CA THR A 141 2.47 -15.95 -13.74
C THR A 141 1.44 -14.87 -13.41
N PHE A 142 1.89 -13.64 -13.19
CA PHE A 142 1.01 -12.50 -12.99
C PHE A 142 1.61 -11.24 -13.62
N HIS A 143 0.74 -10.31 -14.00
CA HIS A 143 1.13 -8.99 -14.48
C HIS A 143 1.10 -8.02 -13.29
N ASP A 144 2.23 -7.37 -13.02
CA ASP A 144 2.35 -6.28 -12.05
C ASP A 144 2.35 -4.95 -12.77
N LEU A 145 1.50 -4.00 -12.35
CA LEU A 145 1.34 -2.72 -13.04
C LEU A 145 2.62 -1.87 -13.09
N ILE A 146 3.57 -2.12 -12.17
CA ILE A 146 4.84 -1.38 -12.12
C ILE A 146 5.99 -2.24 -12.60
N CYS A 147 6.06 -3.51 -12.18
CA CYS A 147 7.21 -4.39 -12.46
C CYS A 147 7.05 -5.23 -13.74
N GLY A 148 5.88 -5.21 -14.39
CA GLY A 148 5.59 -6.02 -15.59
C GLY A 148 5.32 -7.50 -15.27
N ASP A 149 5.52 -8.38 -16.23
CA ASP A 149 5.21 -9.80 -16.10
C ASP A 149 6.24 -10.53 -15.22
N ILE A 150 5.73 -11.29 -14.26
CA ILE A 150 6.53 -12.05 -13.31
C ILE A 150 6.06 -13.49 -13.30
N THR A 151 7.01 -14.41 -13.42
CA THR A 151 6.75 -15.85 -13.40
C THR A 151 7.63 -16.52 -12.37
N ILE A 152 7.02 -17.31 -11.46
CA ILE A 152 7.72 -18.13 -10.47
C ILE A 152 7.32 -19.59 -10.66
N ASP A 153 8.32 -20.45 -10.74
CA ASP A 153 8.12 -21.89 -10.92
C ASP A 153 8.01 -22.60 -9.57
N TYR A 154 6.85 -23.18 -9.30
CA TYR A 154 6.57 -23.95 -8.09
C TYR A 154 6.67 -25.46 -8.29
N ARG A 155 7.04 -25.94 -9.49
CA ARG A 155 7.14 -27.38 -9.79
C ARG A 155 8.24 -28.07 -8.99
N ASP A 156 9.30 -27.36 -8.64
CA ASP A 156 10.37 -27.88 -7.78
C ASP A 156 10.10 -27.55 -6.31
N ALA A 157 9.68 -28.57 -5.55
CA ALA A 157 9.38 -28.41 -4.12
C ALA A 157 10.63 -28.14 -3.25
N SER A 158 11.83 -28.49 -3.72
CA SER A 158 13.07 -28.24 -2.97
C SER A 158 13.41 -26.74 -2.92
N ASN A 159 13.10 -26.01 -3.99
CA ASN A 159 13.31 -24.57 -4.12
C ASN A 159 12.12 -23.74 -3.63
N THR A 160 10.92 -24.34 -3.62
CA THR A 160 9.67 -23.66 -3.23
C THR A 160 8.88 -24.54 -2.26
N PRO A 161 9.33 -24.69 -0.99
CA PRO A 161 8.63 -25.52 0.00
C PRO A 161 7.23 -24.97 0.29
N ASP A 162 6.34 -25.87 0.70
CA ASP A 162 4.98 -25.52 1.08
C ASP A 162 4.97 -24.52 2.25
N MET A 163 4.06 -23.59 2.19
CA MET A 163 4.07 -22.39 3.04
C MET A 163 3.35 -22.67 4.37
N ALA A 164 4.01 -22.41 5.50
CA ALA A 164 3.33 -22.40 6.79
C ALA A 164 2.27 -21.26 6.84
N ILE A 165 1.06 -21.59 7.31
CA ILE A 165 -0.07 -20.64 7.43
C ILE A 165 -0.63 -20.54 8.84
N ARG A 166 -0.40 -21.55 9.70
CA ARG A 166 -0.80 -21.56 11.12
C ARG A 166 0.31 -22.20 11.95
N ARG A 167 0.68 -21.58 13.07
CA ARG A 167 1.72 -22.09 13.97
C ARG A 167 1.14 -23.15 14.91
N ALA A 168 2.04 -23.85 15.62
CA ALA A 168 1.67 -24.85 16.62
C ALA A 168 0.86 -24.28 17.80
N ASP A 169 1.05 -23.01 18.14
CA ASP A 169 0.27 -22.29 19.15
C ASP A 169 -1.12 -21.87 18.67
N GLY A 170 -1.48 -22.20 17.43
CA GLY A 170 -2.75 -21.88 16.81
C GLY A 170 -2.82 -20.51 16.14
N SER A 171 -1.79 -19.67 16.26
CA SER A 171 -1.76 -18.35 15.63
C SER A 171 -1.57 -18.44 14.12
N TYR A 172 -2.25 -17.57 13.38
CA TYR A 172 -2.14 -17.49 11.92
C TYR A 172 -0.92 -16.68 11.46
N ILE A 173 -0.41 -17.00 10.29
CA ILE A 173 0.78 -16.38 9.71
C ILE A 173 0.37 -15.36 8.65
N PHE A 174 1.17 -14.29 8.52
CA PHE A 174 0.98 -13.14 7.62
C PHE A 174 0.40 -13.48 6.25
N HIS A 175 0.96 -14.47 5.54
CA HIS A 175 0.51 -14.79 4.20
C HIS A 175 -0.96 -15.18 4.11
N PHE A 176 -1.43 -15.95 5.09
CA PHE A 176 -2.80 -16.42 5.15
C PHE A 176 -3.76 -15.29 5.53
N VAL A 177 -3.49 -14.61 6.66
CA VAL A 177 -4.38 -13.54 7.15
C VAL A 177 -4.48 -12.38 6.16
N ASN A 178 -3.37 -12.02 5.51
CA ASN A 178 -3.34 -10.95 4.52
C ASN A 178 -4.26 -11.24 3.33
N VAL A 179 -4.24 -12.49 2.81
CA VAL A 179 -5.11 -12.90 1.69
C VAL A 179 -6.57 -12.99 2.12
N VAL A 180 -6.85 -13.57 3.29
CA VAL A 180 -8.23 -13.65 3.80
C VAL A 180 -8.83 -12.26 3.97
N ASP A 181 -8.05 -11.32 4.53
CA ASP A 181 -8.52 -9.95 4.70
C ASP A 181 -8.71 -9.22 3.38
N ASP A 182 -7.81 -9.40 2.40
CA ASP A 182 -7.95 -8.81 1.08
C ASP A 182 -9.20 -9.36 0.34
N ILE A 183 -9.59 -10.64 0.58
CA ILE A 183 -10.84 -11.22 0.08
C ILE A 183 -12.06 -10.59 0.77
N GLU A 184 -12.10 -10.64 2.10
CA GLU A 184 -13.24 -10.18 2.90
C GLU A 184 -13.49 -8.66 2.76
N MET A 185 -12.41 -7.87 2.63
CA MET A 185 -12.47 -6.44 2.41
C MET A 185 -12.61 -6.07 0.92
N LYS A 186 -12.71 -7.10 0.03
CA LYS A 186 -12.97 -6.94 -1.41
C LYS A 186 -11.93 -6.06 -2.10
N MET A 187 -10.64 -6.26 -1.78
CA MET A 187 -9.56 -5.49 -2.38
C MET A 187 -9.48 -5.75 -3.89
N THR A 188 -9.49 -4.68 -4.66
CA THR A 188 -9.32 -4.73 -6.12
C THR A 188 -7.88 -4.50 -6.54
N HIS A 189 -7.12 -3.71 -5.77
CA HIS A 189 -5.72 -3.39 -6.03
C HIS A 189 -4.89 -3.53 -4.75
N VAL A 190 -3.74 -4.18 -4.89
CA VAL A 190 -2.73 -4.34 -3.85
C VAL A 190 -1.48 -3.57 -4.26
N ILE A 191 -1.39 -2.33 -3.76
CA ILE A 191 -0.24 -1.45 -3.98
C ILE A 191 0.64 -1.51 -2.73
N ARG A 192 1.91 -2.00 -2.87
CA ARG A 192 2.80 -2.25 -1.73
C ARG A 192 4.28 -2.20 -2.12
N GLY A 193 5.18 -2.30 -1.17
CA GLY A 193 6.62 -2.31 -1.44
C GLY A 193 7.09 -3.53 -2.25
N LYS A 194 8.09 -3.36 -3.10
CA LYS A 194 8.70 -4.39 -3.95
C LYS A 194 9.34 -5.54 -3.15
N ASP A 195 9.63 -5.35 -1.87
CA ASP A 195 10.08 -6.40 -0.95
C ASP A 195 9.03 -7.50 -0.74
N HIS A 196 7.76 -7.24 -1.07
CA HIS A 196 6.70 -8.24 -1.06
C HIS A 196 6.47 -8.95 -2.41
N ILE A 197 7.26 -8.67 -3.45
CA ILE A 197 7.02 -9.22 -4.80
C ILE A 197 7.05 -10.75 -4.82
N MET A 198 7.97 -11.37 -4.05
CA MET A 198 8.09 -12.82 -3.92
C MET A 198 7.00 -13.45 -3.04
N ASN A 199 6.19 -12.64 -2.35
CA ASN A 199 5.02 -13.12 -1.62
C ASN A 199 3.79 -13.23 -2.53
N THR A 200 3.74 -12.44 -3.60
CA THR A 200 2.58 -12.36 -4.50
C THR A 200 2.20 -13.70 -5.14
N PRO A 201 3.12 -14.50 -5.69
CA PRO A 201 2.75 -15.82 -6.25
C PRO A 201 2.16 -16.76 -5.20
N LYS A 202 2.63 -16.68 -3.94
CA LYS A 202 2.08 -17.46 -2.80
C LYS A 202 0.65 -17.02 -2.48
N HIS A 203 0.41 -15.70 -2.49
CA HIS A 203 -0.91 -15.13 -2.27
C HIS A 203 -1.87 -15.50 -3.40
N ILE A 204 -1.42 -15.45 -4.68
CA ILE A 204 -2.22 -15.87 -5.83
C ILE A 204 -2.70 -17.31 -5.66
N GLN A 205 -1.83 -18.23 -5.26
CA GLN A 205 -2.21 -19.62 -5.01
C GLN A 205 -3.24 -19.78 -3.89
N LEU A 206 -3.20 -18.92 -2.85
CA LEU A 206 -4.23 -18.88 -1.81
C LEU A 206 -5.56 -18.34 -2.35
N PHE A 207 -5.56 -17.24 -3.13
CA PHE A 207 -6.77 -16.74 -3.79
C PHE A 207 -7.41 -17.81 -4.67
N GLU A 208 -6.61 -18.49 -5.50
CA GLU A 208 -7.07 -19.59 -6.36
C GLU A 208 -7.64 -20.76 -5.54
N ALA A 209 -7.03 -21.11 -4.40
CA ALA A 209 -7.52 -22.17 -3.52
C ALA A 209 -8.86 -21.83 -2.86
N PHE A 210 -9.15 -20.55 -2.68
CA PHE A 210 -10.47 -20.06 -2.23
C PHE A 210 -11.46 -19.84 -3.37
N GLY A 211 -11.07 -20.07 -4.64
CA GLY A 211 -11.91 -19.83 -5.80
C GLY A 211 -12.18 -18.35 -6.08
N VAL A 212 -11.29 -17.45 -5.60
CA VAL A 212 -11.41 -15.99 -5.75
C VAL A 212 -10.37 -15.48 -6.75
N THR A 213 -10.78 -14.60 -7.64
CA THR A 213 -9.85 -13.92 -8.57
C THR A 213 -8.91 -13.01 -7.75
N PRO A 214 -7.59 -13.15 -7.91
CA PRO A 214 -6.64 -12.26 -7.24
C PRO A 214 -6.85 -10.79 -7.63
N PRO A 215 -6.55 -9.84 -6.74
CA PRO A 215 -6.53 -8.42 -7.07
C PRO A 215 -5.42 -8.08 -8.06
N VAL A 216 -5.49 -6.89 -8.64
CA VAL A 216 -4.38 -6.33 -9.43
C VAL A 216 -3.25 -5.94 -8.49
N PHE A 217 -2.01 -6.28 -8.85
CA PHE A 217 -0.83 -5.98 -8.04
C PHE A 217 0.00 -4.84 -8.64
N ALA A 218 0.58 -4.03 -7.75
CA ALA A 218 1.51 -2.97 -8.09
C ALA A 218 2.61 -2.88 -7.01
N HIS A 219 3.85 -3.25 -7.35
CA HIS A 219 4.96 -3.27 -6.40
C HIS A 219 5.87 -2.07 -6.59
N MET A 220 5.76 -1.12 -5.66
CA MET A 220 6.51 0.13 -5.66
C MET A 220 8.01 -0.11 -5.37
N PRO A 221 8.91 0.67 -6.01
CA PRO A 221 10.34 0.56 -5.76
C PRO A 221 10.69 0.87 -4.30
N LEU A 222 11.82 0.32 -3.83
CA LEU A 222 12.35 0.62 -2.50
C LEU A 222 12.80 2.08 -2.40
N ILE A 223 12.83 2.60 -1.18
CA ILE A 223 13.51 3.85 -0.85
C ILE A 223 14.91 3.49 -0.34
N LEU A 224 15.92 4.11 -0.94
CA LEU A 224 17.33 3.93 -0.58
C LEU A 224 17.87 5.22 0.03
N ASN A 225 18.88 5.10 0.85
CA ASN A 225 19.74 6.20 1.26
C ASN A 225 20.58 6.73 0.07
N GLN A 226 21.24 7.86 0.23
CA GLN A 226 22.11 8.43 -0.81
C GLN A 226 23.25 7.49 -1.21
N ASP A 227 23.77 6.70 -0.28
CA ASP A 227 24.82 5.70 -0.51
C ASP A 227 24.33 4.43 -1.21
N GLY A 228 23.01 4.31 -1.45
CA GLY A 228 22.39 3.14 -2.09
C GLY A 228 21.98 2.02 -1.12
N SER A 229 22.24 2.16 0.16
CA SER A 229 21.73 1.21 1.16
C SER A 229 20.21 1.33 1.33
N LYS A 230 19.53 0.23 1.71
CA LYS A 230 18.09 0.28 2.00
C LYS A 230 17.84 1.17 3.22
N MET A 231 16.97 2.16 3.06
CA MET A 231 16.61 3.05 4.15
C MET A 231 15.95 2.28 5.30
N SER A 232 16.44 2.50 6.51
CA SER A 232 15.98 1.87 7.75
C SER A 232 15.19 2.84 8.64
N LYS A 233 14.46 2.32 9.63
CA LYS A 233 13.71 3.15 10.59
C LYS A 233 14.59 4.07 11.44
N ARG A 234 15.93 3.85 11.48
CA ARG A 234 16.89 4.62 12.29
C ARG A 234 17.58 5.73 11.52
N ASP A 235 17.37 5.78 10.20
CA ASP A 235 18.03 6.77 9.34
C ASP A 235 17.39 8.15 9.50
N VAL A 236 18.19 9.19 9.28
CA VAL A 236 17.73 10.59 9.34
C VAL A 236 16.60 10.81 8.34
N GLY A 237 15.53 11.42 8.79
CA GLY A 237 14.34 11.66 7.96
C GLY A 237 13.44 10.43 7.74
N ALA A 238 13.75 9.28 8.36
CA ALA A 238 12.93 8.08 8.21
C ALA A 238 11.61 8.12 9.00
N ALA A 239 11.60 8.74 10.17
CA ALA A 239 10.44 8.81 11.06
C ALA A 239 9.56 10.02 10.70
N LEU A 240 8.31 9.76 10.28
CA LEU A 240 7.38 10.82 9.89
C LEU A 240 7.06 11.78 11.04
N GLY A 241 7.03 11.31 12.28
CA GLY A 241 6.69 12.13 13.45
C GLY A 241 7.63 13.28 13.75
N ALA A 242 8.86 13.31 13.21
CA ALA A 242 9.81 14.40 13.40
C ALA A 242 9.51 15.62 12.50
N TYR A 243 8.85 15.41 11.37
CA TYR A 243 8.64 16.48 10.37
C TYR A 243 7.84 17.68 10.88
N PRO A 244 6.74 17.52 11.64
CA PRO A 244 6.01 18.65 12.22
C PRO A 244 6.89 19.52 13.11
N GLU A 245 7.73 18.91 13.94
CA GLU A 245 8.62 19.59 14.89
C GLU A 245 9.75 20.35 14.20
N GLU A 246 10.17 19.86 13.01
CA GLU A 246 11.17 20.52 12.17
C GLU A 246 10.58 21.61 11.26
N GLY A 247 9.27 21.91 11.36
CA GLY A 247 8.60 22.96 10.58
C GLY A 247 8.20 22.54 9.17
N PHE A 248 8.14 21.26 8.88
CA PHE A 248 7.61 20.80 7.59
C PHE A 248 6.09 20.92 7.52
N LEU A 249 5.59 21.36 6.37
CA LEU A 249 4.16 21.39 6.08
C LEU A 249 3.69 20.01 5.60
N PRO A 250 2.50 19.54 6.02
CA PRO A 250 1.94 18.28 5.54
C PRO A 250 1.92 18.17 4.01
N LYS A 251 1.46 19.23 3.33
CA LYS A 251 1.41 19.30 1.86
C LYS A 251 2.80 19.25 1.21
N GLY A 252 3.82 19.83 1.85
CA GLY A 252 5.20 19.76 1.38
C GLY A 252 5.77 18.34 1.46
N VAL A 253 5.53 17.66 2.59
CA VAL A 253 5.97 16.27 2.77
C VAL A 253 5.17 15.32 1.87
N MET A 254 3.85 15.50 1.73
CA MET A 254 3.02 14.73 0.78
C MET A 254 3.57 14.84 -0.65
N ASN A 255 3.85 16.05 -1.11
CA ASN A 255 4.42 16.30 -2.43
C ASN A 255 5.78 15.62 -2.60
N PHE A 256 6.68 15.75 -1.63
CA PHE A 256 7.98 15.09 -1.67
C PHE A 256 7.86 13.55 -1.69
N LEU A 257 6.97 12.97 -0.87
CA LEU A 257 6.73 11.52 -0.86
C LEU A 257 6.20 11.00 -2.20
N ALA A 258 5.36 11.79 -2.89
CA ALA A 258 4.91 11.44 -4.23
C ALA A 258 6.09 11.37 -5.21
N LEU A 259 7.00 12.33 -5.18
CA LEU A 259 8.20 12.33 -6.03
C LEU A 259 9.20 11.20 -5.71
N LEU A 260 9.05 10.52 -4.58
CA LEU A 260 9.86 9.34 -4.26
C LEU A 260 9.36 8.10 -5.02
N GLY A 261 9.54 8.12 -6.33
CA GLY A 261 9.26 7.00 -7.21
C GLY A 261 8.11 7.22 -8.20
N TRP A 262 7.44 8.36 -8.16
CA TRP A 262 6.48 8.77 -9.19
C TRP A 262 6.96 10.06 -9.89
N SER A 263 6.68 10.17 -11.18
CA SER A 263 6.97 11.39 -11.96
C SER A 263 5.87 11.62 -12.99
N PRO A 264 5.37 12.86 -13.12
CA PRO A 264 4.34 13.21 -14.11
C PRO A 264 4.86 13.22 -15.56
N LYS A 265 6.14 12.87 -15.79
CA LYS A 265 6.83 12.91 -17.10
C LYS A 265 6.97 14.31 -17.71
N ASP A 266 6.85 15.34 -16.90
CA ASP A 266 7.22 16.72 -17.20
C ASP A 266 8.12 17.26 -16.07
N ASP A 267 8.52 18.53 -16.17
CA ASP A 267 9.43 19.16 -15.22
C ASP A 267 8.73 19.71 -13.97
N THR A 268 7.43 19.41 -13.79
CA THR A 268 6.68 19.87 -12.61
C THR A 268 7.10 19.09 -11.38
N GLU A 269 7.46 19.79 -10.33
CA GLU A 269 7.88 19.18 -9.05
C GLU A 269 7.03 19.65 -7.85
N ILE A 270 6.26 20.72 -7.99
CA ILE A 270 5.45 21.27 -6.92
C ILE A 270 3.98 21.07 -7.25
N PHE A 271 3.29 20.37 -6.37
CA PHE A 271 1.90 19.98 -6.53
C PHE A 271 1.10 20.24 -5.26
N SER A 272 -0.07 20.78 -5.41
CA SER A 272 -1.10 20.71 -4.38
C SER A 272 -1.60 19.27 -4.21
N PRO A 273 -2.24 18.91 -3.08
CA PRO A 273 -2.85 17.60 -2.92
C PRO A 273 -3.86 17.25 -4.02
N GLN A 274 -4.64 18.23 -4.48
CA GLN A 274 -5.61 18.05 -5.55
C GLN A 274 -4.94 17.73 -6.89
N GLU A 275 -3.88 18.45 -7.26
CA GLU A 275 -3.11 18.17 -8.48
C GLU A 275 -2.44 16.80 -8.42
N LEU A 276 -1.97 16.37 -7.23
CA LEU A 276 -1.45 15.01 -7.06
C LEU A 276 -2.54 13.95 -7.36
N ILE A 277 -3.76 14.12 -6.82
CA ILE A 277 -4.88 13.21 -7.10
C ILE A 277 -5.18 13.16 -8.61
N GLU A 278 -5.27 14.32 -9.26
CA GLU A 278 -5.60 14.40 -10.70
C GLU A 278 -4.53 13.78 -11.59
N ARG A 279 -3.26 13.98 -11.25
CA ARG A 279 -2.12 13.60 -12.10
C ARG A 279 -1.54 12.23 -11.79
N PHE A 280 -1.72 11.71 -10.58
CA PHE A 280 -1.15 10.42 -10.17
C PHE A 280 -1.63 9.28 -11.07
N SER A 281 -0.72 8.39 -11.44
CA SER A 281 -1.05 7.12 -12.07
C SER A 281 0.00 6.06 -11.70
N LEU A 282 -0.41 4.80 -11.64
CA LEU A 282 0.49 3.69 -11.33
C LEU A 282 1.49 3.44 -12.45
N GLU A 283 1.11 3.71 -13.71
CA GLU A 283 1.96 3.56 -14.90
C GLU A 283 3.11 4.58 -14.93
N ALA A 284 2.96 5.70 -14.21
CA ALA A 284 4.01 6.71 -14.08
C ALA A 284 4.94 6.46 -12.88
N VAL A 285 4.71 5.40 -12.11
CA VAL A 285 5.64 4.97 -11.05
C VAL A 285 6.88 4.33 -11.66
N ASN A 286 8.05 4.81 -11.23
CA ASN A 286 9.33 4.32 -11.73
C ASN A 286 9.61 2.88 -11.27
N HIS A 287 10.28 2.08 -12.11
CA HIS A 287 10.70 0.72 -11.76
C HIS A 287 11.93 0.70 -10.82
N SER A 288 12.76 1.74 -10.88
CA SER A 288 14.00 1.87 -10.13
C SER A 288 13.76 2.39 -8.72
N ALA A 289 14.61 1.97 -7.78
CA ALA A 289 14.59 2.47 -6.42
C ALA A 289 14.79 4.00 -6.37
N ALA A 290 14.01 4.66 -5.51
CA ALA A 290 14.11 6.09 -5.30
C ALA A 290 15.15 6.39 -4.20
N LYS A 291 16.02 7.36 -4.40
CA LYS A 291 16.95 7.84 -3.37
C LYS A 291 16.28 8.92 -2.53
N PHE A 292 16.31 8.73 -1.21
CA PHE A 292 15.86 9.76 -0.28
C PHE A 292 16.87 10.90 -0.21
N ASP A 293 16.39 12.12 -0.41
CA ASP A 293 17.19 13.34 -0.32
C ASP A 293 16.49 14.36 0.57
N ILE A 294 17.00 14.55 1.78
CA ILE A 294 16.46 15.52 2.73
C ILE A 294 16.61 16.97 2.23
N THR A 295 17.63 17.26 1.42
CA THR A 295 17.81 18.58 0.82
C THR A 295 16.69 18.88 -0.16
N LYS A 296 16.36 17.90 -1.02
CA LYS A 296 15.20 17.99 -1.91
C LYS A 296 13.89 18.12 -1.14
N CYS A 297 13.73 17.36 -0.05
CA CYS A 297 12.54 17.46 0.82
C CYS A 297 12.39 18.87 1.39
N ARG A 298 13.47 19.47 1.90
CA ARG A 298 13.48 20.84 2.42
C ARG A 298 13.16 21.86 1.34
N TRP A 299 13.72 21.69 0.15
CA TRP A 299 13.41 22.57 -0.98
C TRP A 299 11.93 22.50 -1.38
N VAL A 300 11.35 21.31 -1.52
CA VAL A 300 9.91 21.15 -1.81
C VAL A 300 9.09 21.82 -0.71
N ASN A 301 9.40 21.58 0.56
CA ASN A 301 8.71 22.20 1.69
C ASN A 301 8.81 23.73 1.65
N GLN A 302 9.99 24.28 1.33
CA GLN A 302 10.21 25.73 1.18
C GLN A 302 9.29 26.32 0.12
N GLN A 303 9.10 25.67 -1.02
CA GLN A 303 8.20 26.17 -2.07
C GLN A 303 6.75 26.25 -1.55
N HIS A 304 6.32 25.26 -0.77
CA HIS A 304 5.00 25.30 -0.14
C HIS A 304 4.88 26.37 0.95
N ILE A 305 5.97 26.66 1.69
CA ILE A 305 5.98 27.74 2.71
C ILE A 305 5.87 29.10 2.01
N ILE A 306 6.64 29.33 0.95
CA ILE A 306 6.62 30.60 0.17
C ILE A 306 5.23 30.88 -0.41
N ALA A 307 4.49 29.83 -0.76
CA ALA A 307 3.13 29.93 -1.31
C ALA A 307 2.03 30.13 -0.26
N LEU A 308 2.37 30.21 1.03
CA LEU A 308 1.38 30.50 2.11
C LEU A 308 0.93 31.96 2.05
N ALA A 309 -0.32 32.19 2.41
CA ALA A 309 -0.77 33.55 2.73
C ALA A 309 -0.03 34.08 3.98
N PRO A 310 0.24 35.40 4.06
CA PRO A 310 1.01 35.98 5.18
C PRO A 310 0.46 35.60 6.57
N GLU A 311 -0.88 35.57 6.71
CA GLU A 311 -1.56 35.24 7.94
C GLU A 311 -1.34 33.77 8.33
N GLU A 312 -1.41 32.86 7.34
CA GLU A 312 -1.15 31.42 7.56
C GLU A 312 0.33 31.19 7.91
N PHE A 313 1.24 31.85 7.19
CA PHE A 313 2.67 31.78 7.50
C PHE A 313 2.95 32.23 8.94
N THR A 314 2.41 33.39 9.33
CA THR A 314 2.57 33.95 10.69
C THR A 314 2.06 33.00 11.76
N ALA A 315 0.85 32.45 11.56
CA ALA A 315 0.26 31.51 12.51
C ALA A 315 1.11 30.23 12.68
N ARG A 316 1.70 29.72 11.59
CA ARG A 316 2.54 28.52 11.63
C ARG A 316 3.95 28.80 12.15
N ALA A 317 4.53 29.96 11.88
CA ALA A 317 5.86 30.34 12.35
C ALA A 317 5.89 30.69 13.82
N ARG A 318 4.78 31.26 14.36
CA ARG A 318 4.67 31.75 15.75
C ARG A 318 5.17 30.75 16.80
N PRO A 319 4.79 29.47 16.84
CA PRO A 319 5.30 28.53 17.84
C PRO A 319 6.82 28.39 17.82
N PHE A 320 7.43 28.38 16.62
CA PHE A 320 8.88 28.27 16.46
C PHE A 320 9.59 29.55 16.95
N CYS A 321 9.02 30.72 16.65
CA CYS A 321 9.53 32.01 17.14
C CYS A 321 9.50 32.08 18.68
N LEU A 322 8.38 31.68 19.28
CA LEU A 322 8.23 31.67 20.75
C LEU A 322 9.23 30.68 21.41
N ASN A 323 9.39 29.49 20.82
CA ASN A 323 10.36 28.51 21.32
C ASN A 323 11.81 28.98 21.17
N ALA A 324 12.09 29.85 20.21
CA ALA A 324 13.39 30.53 20.06
C ALA A 324 13.57 31.76 20.94
N GLY A 325 12.61 32.07 21.83
CA GLY A 325 12.67 33.20 22.74
C GLY A 325 12.38 34.57 22.09
N LEU A 326 11.81 34.58 20.88
CA LEU A 326 11.40 35.83 20.24
C LEU A 326 10.09 36.34 20.86
N PRO A 327 9.91 37.69 20.96
CA PRO A 327 8.71 38.27 21.52
C PRO A 327 7.47 37.89 20.66
N ASP A 328 6.33 37.70 21.33
CA ASP A 328 5.06 37.50 20.67
C ASP A 328 4.56 38.86 20.13
N SER A 329 5.04 39.20 18.94
CA SER A 329 4.59 40.38 18.20
C SER A 329 3.63 39.97 17.09
N PRO A 330 2.52 40.71 16.90
CA PRO A 330 1.57 40.43 15.85
C PRO A 330 2.18 40.60 14.45
#